data_6c0bbc8e764ad3dd0aa7caa785f81732
#
_entry.id   6c0bbc8e764ad3dd0aa7caa785f81732
#
_cell.length_a   1.000
_cell.length_b   1.000
_cell.length_c   1.000
_cell.angle_alpha   90.00
_cell.angle_beta   90.00
_cell.angle_gamma   90.00
#
_symmetry.space_group_name_H-M   'P 1'
#
loop_
_entity.id
_entity.type
_entity.pdbx_description
1 polymer ?
#
loop_
_entity_poly.entity_id
_entity_poly.type
_entity_poly.pdbx_seq_one_letter_code
_entity_poly.pdbx_strand_id
1 'polypeptide(L)'
;MWNRRYYYREKIKKAACWALIIILLPYIVTVFVNGPKIVTASKVDEMTIDVKGGGKMPVEKYCIGILARDMPAEYEEEALKAQAILVRTEVYRAIRDAGEGQKLEKEFWTEKQMKSAWGMRYAENYRKLKNALESTAGQVLFYEDGLAMTPFFNLSNGYTRDAKEVLGKEEYPYLKIVECQEDVNAEDEIQTVV
;
A
#
# COMPACT_ATOMS: atom_id res chain seq x y z
N MET A 1 2.12 38.40 -54.53
CA MET A 1 2.65 38.50 -53.13
C MET A 1 1.87 37.66 -52.07
N TRP A 2 0.79 37.06 -52.42
CA TRP A 2 -0.12 36.34 -51.47
C TRP A 2 0.32 34.91 -51.15
N ASN A 3 1.06 34.25 -52.02
CA ASN A 3 1.39 32.80 -51.90
C ASN A 3 2.49 32.48 -50.88
N ARG A 4 3.37 33.41 -50.54
CA ARG A 4 4.47 33.19 -49.56
C ARG A 4 3.97 33.06 -48.13
N ARG A 5 3.02 33.92 -47.70
CA ARG A 5 2.47 33.90 -46.33
C ARG A 5 1.69 32.60 -46.02
N TYR A 6 0.96 32.09 -46.99
CA TYR A 6 0.21 30.85 -46.87
C TYR A 6 1.15 29.64 -46.71
N TYR A 7 2.21 29.57 -47.52
CA TYR A 7 3.23 28.52 -47.49
C TYR A 7 3.99 28.48 -46.15
N TYR A 8 4.35 29.60 -45.57
CA TYR A 8 5.00 29.67 -44.26
C TYR A 8 4.06 29.30 -43.13
N ARG A 9 2.81 29.65 -43.18
CA ARG A 9 1.80 29.26 -42.18
C ARG A 9 1.59 27.76 -42.15
N GLU A 10 1.55 27.08 -43.25
CA GLU A 10 1.44 25.61 -43.32
C GLU A 10 2.70 24.91 -42.83
N LYS A 11 3.89 25.43 -43.13
CA LYS A 11 5.15 24.89 -42.56
C LYS A 11 5.21 25.07 -41.05
N ILE A 12 4.80 26.22 -40.54
CA ILE A 12 4.77 26.48 -39.07
C ILE A 12 3.76 25.54 -38.37
N LYS A 13 2.58 25.34 -38.94
CA LYS A 13 1.59 24.37 -38.39
C LYS A 13 2.15 22.95 -38.35
N LYS A 14 2.79 22.51 -39.44
CA LYS A 14 3.42 21.18 -39.49
C LYS A 14 4.56 21.05 -38.47
N ALA A 15 5.42 22.06 -38.34
CA ALA A 15 6.50 22.08 -37.36
C ALA A 15 5.96 22.11 -35.93
N ALA A 16 4.91 22.86 -35.64
CA ALA A 16 4.24 22.88 -34.34
C ALA A 16 3.60 21.49 -33.99
N CYS A 17 2.98 20.87 -35.01
CA CYS A 17 2.41 19.54 -34.84
C CYS A 17 3.50 18.46 -34.51
N TRP A 18 4.64 18.50 -35.23
CA TRP A 18 5.78 17.64 -34.96
C TRP A 18 6.41 17.90 -33.58
N ALA A 19 6.53 19.15 -33.17
CA ALA A 19 7.03 19.53 -31.86
C ALA A 19 6.11 19.00 -30.74
N LEU A 20 4.80 19.09 -30.94
CA LEU A 20 3.79 18.55 -30.02
C LEU A 20 3.89 17.01 -29.88
N ILE A 21 4.10 16.31 -30.99
CA ILE A 21 4.27 14.84 -31.00
C ILE A 21 5.55 14.47 -30.27
N ILE A 22 6.66 15.18 -30.51
CA ILE A 22 7.96 14.89 -29.86
C ILE A 22 7.89 15.09 -28.33
N ILE A 23 7.10 16.07 -27.86
CA ILE A 23 6.93 16.35 -26.42
C ILE A 23 5.93 15.38 -25.78
N LEU A 24 4.80 15.11 -26.46
CA LEU A 24 3.73 14.26 -25.90
C LEU A 24 4.06 12.76 -25.95
N LEU A 25 4.80 12.30 -26.98
CA LEU A 25 5.08 10.87 -27.15
C LEU A 25 5.88 10.28 -25.98
N PRO A 26 7.00 10.88 -25.51
CA PRO A 26 7.69 10.37 -24.32
C PRO A 26 6.84 10.47 -23.06
N TYR A 27 6.00 11.50 -22.91
CA TYR A 27 5.06 11.62 -21.81
C TYR A 27 4.02 10.48 -21.82
N ILE A 28 3.41 10.22 -22.97
CA ILE A 28 2.44 9.13 -23.16
C ILE A 28 3.11 7.77 -22.91
N VAL A 29 4.33 7.55 -23.44
CA VAL A 29 5.09 6.32 -23.20
C VAL A 29 5.42 6.17 -21.72
N THR A 30 5.85 7.24 -21.04
CA THR A 30 6.13 7.21 -19.60
C THR A 30 4.88 6.89 -18.78
N VAL A 31 3.73 7.47 -19.12
CA VAL A 31 2.45 7.16 -18.47
C VAL A 31 1.98 5.74 -18.77
N PHE A 32 2.23 5.23 -19.97
CA PHE A 32 1.86 3.85 -20.35
C PHE A 32 2.78 2.78 -19.75
N VAL A 33 4.09 3.06 -19.65
CA VAL A 33 5.10 2.12 -19.14
C VAL A 33 5.20 2.16 -17.61
N ASN A 34 5.11 3.36 -17.03
CA ASN A 34 5.22 3.58 -15.58
C ASN A 34 3.89 4.00 -14.93
N GLY A 35 2.81 4.06 -15.70
CA GLY A 35 1.48 4.31 -15.15
C GLY A 35 1.10 3.19 -14.19
N PRO A 36 0.43 3.50 -13.06
CA PRO A 36 -0.03 2.48 -12.15
C PRO A 36 -0.86 1.49 -12.98
N LYS A 37 -0.58 0.20 -12.84
CA LYS A 37 -1.51 -0.84 -13.25
C LYS A 37 -2.75 -0.63 -12.38
N ILE A 38 -3.67 0.21 -12.83
CA ILE A 38 -4.96 0.42 -12.18
C ILE A 38 -5.71 -0.91 -12.36
N VAL A 39 -5.52 -1.80 -11.41
CA VAL A 39 -6.50 -2.86 -11.17
C VAL A 39 -7.71 -2.09 -10.68
N THR A 40 -8.72 -2.00 -11.52
CA THR A 40 -9.92 -1.19 -11.30
C THR A 40 -10.48 -1.54 -9.92
N ALA A 41 -10.50 -0.57 -9.02
CA ALA A 41 -10.92 -0.71 -7.61
C ALA A 41 -12.28 -1.43 -7.43
N SER A 42 -13.14 -1.36 -8.44
CA SER A 42 -14.46 -2.00 -8.45
C SER A 42 -14.47 -3.53 -8.36
N LYS A 43 -13.38 -4.24 -8.68
CA LYS A 43 -13.29 -5.71 -8.51
C LYS A 43 -12.67 -6.13 -7.19
N VAL A 44 -11.96 -5.23 -6.53
CA VAL A 44 -11.24 -5.50 -5.27
C VAL A 44 -12.21 -5.48 -4.08
N ASP A 45 -13.20 -4.58 -4.11
CA ASP A 45 -14.22 -4.48 -3.05
C ASP A 45 -15.16 -5.70 -2.96
N GLU A 46 -15.25 -6.51 -4.00
CA GLU A 46 -16.12 -7.69 -4.03
C GLU A 46 -15.41 -8.99 -3.58
N MET A 47 -14.09 -8.99 -3.47
CA MET A 47 -13.36 -10.18 -3.09
C MET A 47 -13.63 -10.57 -1.64
N THR A 48 -14.23 -11.74 -1.45
CA THR A 48 -14.50 -12.31 -0.13
C THR A 48 -13.52 -13.42 0.19
N ILE A 49 -12.96 -13.40 1.39
CA ILE A 49 -11.99 -14.38 1.90
C ILE A 49 -12.51 -15.05 3.17
N ASP A 50 -12.04 -16.25 3.45
CA ASP A 50 -12.30 -16.93 4.73
C ASP A 50 -11.14 -16.63 5.69
N VAL A 51 -11.47 -16.15 6.89
CA VAL A 51 -10.50 -15.73 7.90
C VAL A 51 -10.70 -16.50 9.17
N LYS A 52 -9.62 -16.99 9.76
CA LYS A 52 -9.65 -17.70 11.06
C LYS A 52 -10.19 -16.78 12.14
N GLY A 53 -11.23 -17.21 12.83
CA GLY A 53 -11.89 -16.42 13.87
C GLY A 53 -12.86 -15.34 13.38
N GLY A 54 -12.92 -15.06 12.08
CA GLY A 54 -13.79 -14.02 11.49
C GLY A 54 -14.80 -14.54 10.47
N GLY A 55 -14.61 -15.77 9.96
CA GLY A 55 -15.44 -16.32 8.89
C GLY A 55 -15.22 -15.61 7.55
N LYS A 56 -16.20 -15.70 6.66
CA LYS A 56 -16.16 -15.05 5.34
C LYS A 56 -16.39 -13.55 5.46
N MET A 57 -15.49 -12.75 4.91
CA MET A 57 -15.59 -11.29 4.90
C MET A 57 -14.90 -10.68 3.68
N PRO A 58 -15.27 -9.43 3.28
CA PRO A 58 -14.53 -8.67 2.26
C PRO A 58 -13.08 -8.44 2.65
N VAL A 59 -12.16 -8.52 1.69
CA VAL A 59 -10.71 -8.31 1.89
C VAL A 59 -10.44 -6.95 2.54
N GLU A 60 -11.06 -5.87 2.06
CA GLU A 60 -10.83 -4.53 2.61
C GLU A 60 -11.30 -4.42 4.07
N LYS A 61 -12.38 -5.12 4.45
CA LYS A 61 -12.83 -5.17 5.85
C LYS A 61 -11.81 -5.89 6.75
N TYR A 62 -11.19 -6.94 6.23
CA TYR A 62 -10.09 -7.62 6.92
C TYR A 62 -8.88 -6.72 7.07
N CYS A 63 -8.49 -5.98 6.00
CA CYS A 63 -7.42 -5.00 6.05
C CYS A 63 -7.68 -3.89 7.09
N ILE A 64 -8.93 -3.39 7.23
CA ILE A 64 -9.27 -2.43 8.30
C ILE A 64 -9.00 -3.04 9.68
N GLY A 65 -9.38 -4.29 9.89
CA GLY A 65 -9.17 -4.98 11.17
C GLY A 65 -7.70 -5.19 11.53
N ILE A 66 -6.86 -5.50 10.53
CA ILE A 66 -5.41 -5.61 10.70
C ILE A 66 -4.82 -4.23 11.00
N LEU A 67 -5.16 -3.21 10.19
CA LEU A 67 -4.68 -1.84 10.38
C LEU A 67 -5.05 -1.30 11.78
N ALA A 68 -6.28 -1.56 12.24
CA ALA A 68 -6.75 -1.16 13.57
C ALA A 68 -5.97 -1.81 14.72
N ARG A 69 -5.46 -3.04 14.51
CA ARG A 69 -4.65 -3.77 15.48
C ARG A 69 -3.19 -3.31 15.47
N ASP A 70 -2.65 -3.10 14.27
CA ASP A 70 -1.22 -2.88 14.05
C ASP A 70 -0.81 -1.42 14.32
N MET A 71 -1.73 -0.45 14.15
CA MET A 71 -1.39 0.97 14.26
C MET A 71 -2.48 1.79 14.97
N PRO A 72 -2.12 2.66 15.94
CA PRO A 72 -3.07 3.58 16.56
C PRO A 72 -3.76 4.48 15.53
N ALA A 73 -5.10 4.60 15.63
CA ALA A 73 -5.87 5.41 14.70
C ALA A 73 -5.62 6.93 14.85
N GLU A 74 -4.96 7.33 15.93
CA GLU A 74 -4.52 8.69 16.20
C GLU A 74 -3.36 9.16 15.33
N TYR A 75 -2.62 8.24 14.71
CA TYR A 75 -1.48 8.58 13.87
C TYR A 75 -1.88 9.45 12.67
N GLU A 76 -0.90 10.14 12.10
CA GLU A 76 -1.08 11.00 10.95
C GLU A 76 -1.66 10.23 9.75
N GLU A 77 -2.50 10.92 8.95
CA GLU A 77 -3.23 10.29 7.84
C GLU A 77 -2.30 9.63 6.84
N GLU A 78 -1.15 10.24 6.53
CA GLU A 78 -0.19 9.69 5.57
C GLU A 78 0.51 8.42 6.11
N ALA A 79 0.75 8.34 7.42
CA ALA A 79 1.27 7.13 8.06
C ALA A 79 0.24 5.99 7.98
N LEU A 80 -1.04 6.28 8.24
CA LEU A 80 -2.12 5.31 8.10
C LEU A 80 -2.30 4.84 6.66
N LYS A 81 -2.16 5.73 5.66
CA LYS A 81 -2.17 5.38 4.23
C LYS A 81 -1.00 4.47 3.87
N ALA A 82 0.20 4.80 4.32
CA ALA A 82 1.38 3.96 4.10
C ALA A 82 1.16 2.55 4.68
N GLN A 83 0.70 2.46 5.92
CA GLN A 83 0.41 1.17 6.57
C GLN A 83 -0.73 0.42 5.87
N ALA A 84 -1.74 1.11 5.36
CA ALA A 84 -2.82 0.50 4.58
C ALA A 84 -2.29 -0.22 3.32
N ILE A 85 -1.31 0.37 2.62
CA ILE A 85 -0.65 -0.24 1.46
C ILE A 85 0.16 -1.48 1.90
N LEU A 86 0.89 -1.40 3.02
CA LEU A 86 1.65 -2.54 3.55
C LEU A 86 0.73 -3.71 3.92
N VAL A 87 -0.32 -3.44 4.69
CA VAL A 87 -1.33 -4.44 5.11
C VAL A 87 -1.99 -5.09 3.89
N ARG A 88 -2.43 -4.28 2.93
CA ARG A 88 -3.05 -4.80 1.69
C ARG A 88 -2.09 -5.68 0.92
N THR A 89 -0.83 -5.28 0.78
CA THR A 89 0.20 -6.07 0.09
C THR A 89 0.38 -7.43 0.76
N GLU A 90 0.48 -7.45 2.08
CA GLU A 90 0.62 -8.67 2.86
C GLU A 90 -0.60 -9.60 2.73
N VAL A 91 -1.82 -9.04 2.80
CA VAL A 91 -3.06 -9.81 2.67
C VAL A 91 -3.15 -10.44 1.27
N TYR A 92 -2.89 -9.68 0.20
CA TYR A 92 -2.91 -10.23 -1.15
C TYR A 92 -1.82 -11.29 -1.38
N ARG A 93 -0.64 -11.09 -0.77
CA ARG A 93 0.41 -12.08 -0.79
C ARG A 93 -0.04 -13.36 -0.08
N ALA A 94 -0.64 -13.24 1.12
CA ALA A 94 -1.17 -14.38 1.86
C ALA A 94 -2.28 -15.13 1.09
N ILE A 95 -3.17 -14.41 0.40
CA ILE A 95 -4.20 -15.01 -0.47
C ILE A 95 -3.55 -15.82 -1.58
N ARG A 96 -2.55 -15.26 -2.26
CA ARG A 96 -1.81 -15.96 -3.32
C ARG A 96 -1.11 -17.22 -2.81
N ASP A 97 -0.45 -17.11 -1.67
CA ASP A 97 0.40 -18.18 -1.12
C ASP A 97 -0.45 -19.29 -0.46
N ALA A 98 -1.63 -18.96 0.08
CA ALA A 98 -2.54 -19.92 0.69
C ALA A 98 -3.22 -20.85 -0.34
N GLY A 99 -3.47 -20.38 -1.57
CA GLY A 99 -4.26 -21.13 -2.55
C GLY A 99 -5.77 -21.13 -2.27
N GLU A 100 -6.53 -21.80 -3.15
CA GLU A 100 -7.98 -21.83 -3.03
C GLU A 100 -8.46 -22.58 -1.79
N GLY A 101 -9.40 -21.97 -1.05
CA GLY A 101 -10.11 -22.60 0.07
C GLY A 101 -9.38 -22.59 1.42
N GLN A 102 -8.18 -22.05 1.50
CA GLN A 102 -7.49 -21.91 2.80
C GLN A 102 -7.93 -20.64 3.53
N LYS A 103 -7.86 -20.71 4.87
CA LYS A 103 -8.19 -19.57 5.73
C LYS A 103 -6.95 -18.73 5.99
N LEU A 104 -7.12 -17.41 5.94
CA LEU A 104 -6.07 -16.51 6.37
C LEU A 104 -5.98 -16.47 7.89
N GLU A 105 -4.78 -16.50 8.42
CA GLU A 105 -4.54 -16.66 9.86
C GLU A 105 -4.01 -15.40 10.56
N LYS A 106 -3.68 -14.32 9.78
CA LYS A 106 -3.19 -13.09 10.40
C LYS A 106 -4.24 -12.51 11.34
N GLU A 107 -3.81 -12.18 12.54
CA GLU A 107 -4.67 -11.61 13.55
C GLU A 107 -5.18 -10.22 13.14
N PHE A 108 -6.40 -9.91 13.50
CA PHE A 108 -7.08 -8.66 13.20
C PHE A 108 -8.08 -8.31 14.31
N TRP A 109 -8.43 -7.05 14.44
CA TRP A 109 -9.52 -6.66 15.32
C TRP A 109 -10.86 -6.78 14.62
N THR A 110 -11.75 -7.50 15.27
CA THR A 110 -13.18 -7.53 14.91
C THR A 110 -13.82 -6.19 15.26
N GLU A 111 -14.97 -5.91 14.66
CA GLU A 111 -15.75 -4.71 14.98
C GLU A 111 -16.05 -4.60 16.49
N LYS A 112 -16.32 -5.73 17.16
CA LYS A 112 -16.56 -5.78 18.60
C LYS A 112 -15.31 -5.34 19.39
N GLN A 113 -14.14 -5.80 18.99
CA GLN A 113 -12.87 -5.41 19.62
C GLN A 113 -12.55 -3.93 19.39
N MET A 114 -12.75 -3.42 18.16
CA MET A 114 -12.59 -2.00 17.86
C MET A 114 -13.53 -1.13 18.70
N LYS A 115 -14.82 -1.52 18.82
CA LYS A 115 -15.78 -0.81 19.68
C LYS A 115 -15.38 -0.84 21.16
N SER A 116 -14.88 -1.97 21.62
CA SER A 116 -14.41 -2.09 23.01
C SER A 116 -13.18 -1.24 23.29
N ALA A 117 -12.21 -1.23 22.36
CA ALA A 117 -10.97 -0.48 22.52
C ALA A 117 -11.14 1.04 22.40
N TRP A 118 -11.98 1.49 21.47
CA TRP A 118 -12.13 2.92 21.16
C TRP A 118 -13.34 3.59 21.84
N GLY A 119 -14.30 2.81 22.32
CA GLY A 119 -15.50 3.34 22.99
C GLY A 119 -16.23 4.38 22.15
N MET A 120 -16.38 5.59 22.68
CA MET A 120 -17.06 6.70 22.00
C MET A 120 -16.36 7.18 20.73
N ARG A 121 -15.04 6.97 20.62
CA ARG A 121 -14.25 7.36 19.42
C ARG A 121 -14.32 6.31 18.29
N TYR A 122 -15.04 5.21 18.47
CA TYR A 122 -15.12 4.14 17.47
C TYR A 122 -15.49 4.67 16.07
N ALA A 123 -16.55 5.46 15.96
CA ALA A 123 -17.03 5.93 14.65
C ALA A 123 -16.01 6.83 13.93
N GLU A 124 -15.32 7.66 14.68
CA GLU A 124 -14.28 8.56 14.16
C GLU A 124 -13.04 7.76 13.71
N ASN A 125 -12.50 6.91 14.59
CA ASN A 125 -11.32 6.10 14.31
C ASN A 125 -11.57 5.13 13.16
N TYR A 126 -12.70 4.44 13.16
CA TYR A 126 -13.08 3.55 12.06
C TYR A 126 -13.13 4.29 10.71
N ARG A 127 -13.76 5.49 10.70
CA ARG A 127 -13.82 6.32 9.49
C ARG A 127 -12.43 6.72 9.01
N LYS A 128 -11.53 7.10 9.92
CA LYS A 128 -10.16 7.50 9.59
C LYS A 128 -9.38 6.35 8.94
N LEU A 129 -9.44 5.15 9.52
CA LEU A 129 -8.79 3.96 8.93
C LEU A 129 -9.43 3.55 7.60
N LYS A 130 -10.75 3.60 7.51
CA LYS A 130 -11.47 3.32 6.27
C LYS A 130 -11.06 4.30 5.15
N ASN A 131 -10.98 5.58 5.44
CA ASN A 131 -10.54 6.60 4.48
C ASN A 131 -9.09 6.35 4.01
N ALA A 132 -8.20 5.95 4.92
CA ALA A 132 -6.81 5.62 4.56
C ALA A 132 -6.76 4.45 3.57
N LEU A 133 -7.56 3.40 3.79
CA LEU A 133 -7.67 2.27 2.87
C LEU A 133 -8.33 2.65 1.54
N GLU A 134 -9.43 3.41 1.56
CA GLU A 134 -10.13 3.84 0.33
C GLU A 134 -9.27 4.77 -0.52
N SER A 135 -8.54 5.72 0.09
CA SER A 135 -7.66 6.64 -0.64
C SER A 135 -6.45 5.96 -1.27
N THR A 136 -6.09 4.77 -0.78
CA THR A 136 -5.02 3.92 -1.32
C THR A 136 -5.55 2.68 -2.04
N ALA A 137 -6.82 2.70 -2.47
CA ALA A 137 -7.46 1.55 -3.11
C ALA A 137 -6.67 1.07 -4.33
N GLY A 138 -6.48 -0.26 -4.43
CA GLY A 138 -5.72 -0.89 -5.50
C GLY A 138 -4.19 -0.70 -5.44
N GLN A 139 -3.66 0.03 -4.46
CA GLN A 139 -2.22 0.19 -4.31
C GLN A 139 -1.64 -0.95 -3.46
N VAL A 140 -0.62 -1.60 -4.01
CA VAL A 140 0.18 -2.65 -3.36
C VAL A 140 1.65 -2.50 -3.76
N LEU A 141 2.55 -3.04 -2.97
CA LEU A 141 3.98 -3.02 -3.25
C LEU A 141 4.42 -4.25 -4.02
N PHE A 142 5.21 -4.03 -5.06
CA PHE A 142 5.88 -5.07 -5.81
C PHE A 142 7.40 -4.95 -5.64
N TYR A 143 8.04 -6.10 -5.62
CA TYR A 143 9.47 -6.21 -5.83
C TYR A 143 9.70 -7.19 -6.98
N GLU A 144 10.40 -6.74 -8.02
CA GLU A 144 10.48 -7.46 -9.29
C GLU A 144 9.07 -7.85 -9.81
N ASP A 145 8.82 -9.14 -10.03
CA ASP A 145 7.55 -9.63 -10.58
C ASP A 145 6.55 -10.12 -9.51
N GLY A 146 6.87 -9.94 -8.23
CA GLY A 146 6.07 -10.44 -7.10
C GLY A 146 5.60 -9.39 -6.11
N LEU A 147 4.53 -9.71 -5.35
CA LEU A 147 4.12 -8.90 -4.22
C LEU A 147 5.23 -8.89 -3.17
N ALA A 148 5.62 -7.71 -2.72
CA ALA A 148 6.68 -7.55 -1.75
C ALA A 148 6.31 -8.17 -0.39
N MET A 149 7.30 -8.66 0.34
CA MET A 149 7.18 -8.97 1.76
C MET A 149 7.22 -7.66 2.54
N THR A 150 6.23 -7.42 3.38
CA THR A 150 6.06 -6.16 4.10
C THR A 150 5.96 -6.41 5.60
N PRO A 151 7.06 -6.80 6.27
CA PRO A 151 7.05 -7.00 7.71
C PRO A 151 6.79 -5.67 8.41
N PHE A 152 6.06 -5.74 9.52
CA PHE A 152 5.75 -4.59 10.35
C PHE A 152 6.11 -4.87 11.81
N PHE A 153 6.60 -3.85 12.49
CA PHE A 153 6.85 -3.83 13.94
C PHE A 153 6.54 -2.43 14.47
N ASN A 154 6.08 -2.34 15.70
CA ASN A 154 5.71 -1.04 16.30
C ASN A 154 6.93 -0.26 16.77
N LEU A 155 7.94 -0.93 17.28
CA LEU A 155 9.12 -0.31 17.87
C LEU A 155 10.34 -1.20 17.64
N SER A 156 11.47 -0.61 17.30
CA SER A 156 12.77 -1.27 17.20
C SER A 156 13.68 -0.91 18.37
N ASN A 157 14.79 -1.61 18.51
CA ASN A 157 15.87 -1.24 19.41
C ASN A 157 16.87 -0.25 18.78
N GLY A 158 16.42 0.57 17.85
CA GLY A 158 17.20 1.55 17.11
C GLY A 158 17.62 1.11 15.71
N TYR A 159 17.42 -0.16 15.34
CA TYR A 159 17.77 -0.69 14.02
C TYR A 159 16.76 -1.75 13.56
N THR A 160 16.47 -1.76 12.27
CA THR A 160 15.81 -2.91 11.63
C THR A 160 16.81 -4.07 11.51
N ARG A 161 16.35 -5.24 11.12
CA ARG A 161 17.21 -6.41 10.89
C ARG A 161 17.25 -6.77 9.40
N ASP A 162 18.38 -7.29 8.94
CA ASP A 162 18.51 -7.83 7.58
C ASP A 162 17.68 -9.12 7.44
N ALA A 163 16.87 -9.19 6.39
CA ALA A 163 16.01 -10.35 6.16
C ALA A 163 16.80 -11.64 5.92
N LYS A 164 17.97 -11.57 5.31
CA LYS A 164 18.84 -12.73 5.11
C LYS A 164 19.30 -13.32 6.44
N GLU A 165 19.64 -12.46 7.41
CA GLU A 165 20.06 -12.93 8.75
C GLU A 165 18.90 -13.51 9.53
N VAL A 166 17.70 -12.91 9.45
CA VAL A 166 16.52 -13.32 10.24
C VAL A 166 15.82 -14.52 9.64
N LEU A 167 15.63 -14.53 8.32
CA LEU A 167 14.82 -15.53 7.61
C LEU A 167 15.68 -16.62 6.95
N GLY A 168 17.00 -16.44 6.87
CA GLY A 168 17.91 -17.34 6.17
C GLY A 168 17.67 -17.40 4.65
N LYS A 169 17.03 -16.37 4.07
CA LYS A 169 16.62 -16.30 2.67
C LYS A 169 17.18 -15.08 1.99
N GLU A 170 17.63 -15.22 0.74
CA GLU A 170 18.12 -14.12 -0.09
C GLU A 170 17.02 -13.45 -0.93
N GLU A 171 15.79 -13.93 -0.83
CA GLU A 171 14.64 -13.48 -1.64
C GLU A 171 14.20 -12.03 -1.37
N TYR A 172 14.65 -11.42 -0.25
CA TYR A 172 14.22 -10.09 0.17
C TYR A 172 15.39 -9.10 0.34
N PRO A 173 16.19 -8.84 -0.72
CA PRO A 173 17.39 -8.02 -0.62
C PRO A 173 17.12 -6.55 -0.31
N TYR A 174 15.86 -6.11 -0.40
CA TYR A 174 15.38 -4.77 -0.05
C TYR A 174 15.11 -4.59 1.45
N LEU A 175 14.96 -5.68 2.22
CA LEU A 175 14.77 -5.64 3.67
C LEU A 175 16.15 -5.66 4.35
N LYS A 176 16.74 -4.48 4.48
CA LYS A 176 18.07 -4.27 5.04
C LYS A 176 18.04 -3.63 6.41
N ILE A 177 19.19 -3.59 7.04
CA ILE A 177 19.39 -2.84 8.30
C ILE A 177 19.20 -1.36 8.00
N VAL A 178 18.28 -0.72 8.72
CA VAL A 178 18.04 0.73 8.69
C VAL A 178 18.07 1.23 10.13
N GLU A 179 18.69 2.37 10.36
CA GLU A 179 18.71 3.03 11.66
C GLU A 179 17.36 3.70 11.93
N CYS A 180 16.82 3.47 13.14
CA CYS A 180 15.54 3.98 13.62
C CYS A 180 15.81 4.74 14.96
N GLN A 181 16.51 5.88 14.89
CA GLN A 181 16.95 6.62 16.09
C GLN A 181 15.79 7.06 16.97
N GLU A 182 14.67 7.43 16.39
CA GLU A 182 13.48 7.88 17.12
C GLU A 182 12.92 6.78 18.04
N ASP A 183 13.05 5.51 17.63
CA ASP A 183 12.56 4.38 18.42
C ASP A 183 13.33 4.22 19.74
N VAL A 184 14.61 4.59 19.77
CA VAL A 184 15.46 4.50 20.99
C VAL A 184 15.02 5.51 22.05
N ASN A 185 14.46 6.64 21.61
CA ASN A 185 14.01 7.74 22.46
C ASN A 185 12.51 7.66 22.80
N ALA A 186 11.79 6.68 22.26
CA ALA A 186 10.38 6.50 22.56
C ALA A 186 10.21 6.11 24.04
N GLU A 187 9.56 6.96 24.81
CA GLU A 187 9.33 6.76 26.27
C GLU A 187 8.32 5.62 26.55
N ASP A 188 7.56 5.20 25.54
CA ASP A 188 6.50 4.23 25.67
C ASP A 188 6.94 2.83 25.19
N GLU A 189 6.92 1.91 26.13
CA GLU A 189 7.06 0.46 25.99
C GLU A 189 8.49 -0.07 25.84
N ILE A 190 9.11 -0.33 26.97
CA ILE A 190 10.18 -1.33 27.07
C ILE A 190 9.60 -2.68 26.64
N GLN A 191 9.80 -3.06 25.39
CA GLN A 191 9.54 -4.43 24.97
C GLN A 191 10.61 -5.34 25.58
N THR A 192 10.24 -6.04 26.65
CA THR A 192 11.05 -7.12 27.19
C THR A 192 10.97 -8.27 26.19
N VAL A 193 12.00 -8.42 25.37
CA VAL A 193 12.18 -9.63 24.58
C VAL A 193 12.59 -10.74 25.52
N VAL A 194 11.72 -11.70 25.73
CA VAL A 194 12.01 -12.97 26.42
C VAL A 194 12.54 -13.98 25.44
#